data_cec6a406798761bd92e7a9e8e964ae0c
#
_entry.id   cec6a406798761bd92e7a9e8e964ae0c
#
_cell.length_a   1.000
_cell.length_b   1.000
_cell.length_c   1.000
_cell.angle_alpha   90.00
_cell.angle_beta   90.00
_cell.angle_gamma   90.00
#
_symmetry.space_group_name_H-M   'P 1'
#
loop_
_entity.id
_entity.type
_entity.pdbx_description
1 polymer ?
#
loop_
_entity_poly.entity_id
_entity_poly.type
_entity_poly.pdbx_seq_one_letter_code
_entity_poly.pdbx_strand_id
1 'polypeptide(L)'
;MDDKKRVGFLGALKNMFVGVAKPEAYYRNGRFGRMSSAMLITFIMSTLTYLVIFFIPYNQLFGGGRFADRIDRNMEDFSLTGDGFYYDGTFDWSDDENMSYIKIDTSKTKVDEAVARDLAADGGYRTVFIISADEILTYNSGRTQIIRCKDIYESLNETYGF
;
A
#
# COMPACT_ATOMS: atom_id res chain seq x y z
N MET A 1 53.91 7.95 -16.37
CA MET A 1 52.72 7.07 -16.48
C MET A 1 51.97 7.16 -15.18
N ASP A 2 50.90 7.91 -15.15
CA ASP A 2 50.17 8.25 -13.93
C ASP A 2 49.35 7.03 -13.44
N ASP A 3 49.73 6.52 -12.30
CA ASP A 3 49.09 5.38 -11.66
C ASP A 3 47.72 5.80 -11.13
N LYS A 4 46.72 5.75 -12.01
CA LYS A 4 45.32 6.13 -11.71
C LYS A 4 44.75 5.15 -10.66
N LYS A 5 44.91 5.50 -9.39
CA LYS A 5 44.32 4.78 -8.26
C LYS A 5 42.81 4.52 -8.55
N ARG A 6 42.47 3.23 -8.74
CA ARG A 6 41.08 2.82 -8.98
C ARG A 6 40.24 3.08 -7.73
N VAL A 7 39.21 3.85 -7.87
CA VAL A 7 38.25 4.08 -6.77
C VAL A 7 37.44 2.81 -6.58
N GLY A 8 37.55 2.18 -5.42
CA GLY A 8 36.75 0.99 -5.07
C GLY A 8 35.27 1.34 -4.87
N PHE A 9 34.41 0.32 -4.76
CA PHE A 9 32.95 0.46 -4.60
C PHE A 9 32.55 1.44 -3.50
N LEU A 10 33.13 1.31 -2.31
CA LEU A 10 32.89 2.22 -1.17
C LEU A 10 33.27 3.67 -1.47
N GLY A 11 34.38 3.87 -2.21
CA GLY A 11 34.79 5.20 -2.66
C GLY A 11 33.84 5.80 -3.69
N ALA A 12 33.29 4.99 -4.59
CA ALA A 12 32.28 5.41 -5.56
C ALA A 12 30.96 5.80 -4.85
N LEU A 13 30.51 5.02 -3.87
CA LEU A 13 29.33 5.29 -3.06
C LEU A 13 29.49 6.59 -2.26
N LYS A 14 30.65 6.77 -1.58
CA LYS A 14 30.97 8.03 -0.87
C LYS A 14 30.92 9.23 -1.82
N ASN A 15 31.54 9.11 -3.00
CA ASN A 15 31.57 10.20 -3.99
C ASN A 15 30.17 10.55 -4.51
N MET A 16 29.27 9.58 -4.59
CA MET A 16 27.88 9.80 -4.99
C MET A 16 27.12 10.62 -3.93
N PHE A 17 27.23 10.25 -2.64
CA PHE A 17 26.61 11.03 -1.55
C PHE A 17 27.19 12.44 -1.45
N VAL A 18 28.50 12.58 -1.62
CA VAL A 18 29.17 13.89 -1.66
C VAL A 18 28.70 14.70 -2.88
N GLY A 19 28.47 14.03 -4.03
CA GLY A 19 27.98 14.67 -5.25
C GLY A 19 26.55 15.19 -5.13
N VAL A 20 25.67 14.48 -4.41
CA VAL A 20 24.31 14.96 -4.11
C VAL A 20 24.35 16.18 -3.18
N ALA A 21 25.23 16.16 -2.16
CA ALA A 21 25.35 17.25 -1.20
C ALA A 21 26.14 18.46 -1.75
N LYS A 22 27.10 18.22 -2.65
CA LYS A 22 28.00 19.24 -3.23
C LYS A 22 28.25 18.93 -4.71
N PRO A 23 27.36 19.34 -5.62
CA PRO A 23 27.46 19.04 -7.06
C PRO A 23 28.79 19.50 -7.68
N GLU A 24 29.33 20.62 -7.25
CA GLU A 24 30.63 21.15 -7.73
C GLU A 24 31.81 20.21 -7.43
N ALA A 25 31.80 19.52 -6.27
CA ALA A 25 32.82 18.55 -5.92
C ALA A 25 32.73 17.29 -6.81
N TYR A 26 31.54 16.96 -7.25
CA TYR A 26 31.28 15.85 -8.16
C TYR A 26 31.87 16.06 -9.56
N TYR A 27 31.66 17.25 -10.13
CA TYR A 27 32.22 17.63 -11.43
C TYR A 27 33.75 17.80 -11.39
N ARG A 28 34.28 18.30 -10.29
CA ARG A 28 35.74 18.54 -10.15
C ARG A 28 36.54 17.26 -9.97
N ASN A 29 35.97 16.25 -9.34
CA ASN A 29 36.65 14.97 -9.10
C ASN A 29 36.48 13.93 -10.23
N GLY A 30 35.69 14.22 -11.28
CA GLY A 30 35.55 13.65 -12.62
C GLY A 30 35.88 12.17 -12.90
N ARG A 31 35.95 11.34 -11.85
CA ARG A 31 36.30 9.92 -11.98
C ARG A 31 35.08 9.07 -11.65
N PHE A 32 34.25 8.91 -12.62
CA PHE A 32 33.27 7.83 -12.59
C PHE A 32 34.04 6.51 -12.57
N GLY A 33 33.75 5.67 -11.57
CA GLY A 33 34.07 4.27 -11.64
C GLY A 33 33.53 3.65 -12.93
N ARG A 34 33.91 2.42 -13.24
CA ARG A 34 33.44 1.72 -14.43
C ARG A 34 31.91 1.85 -14.55
N MET A 35 31.40 1.95 -15.78
CA MET A 35 29.98 2.03 -16.10
C MET A 35 29.13 0.98 -15.34
N SER A 36 29.69 -0.22 -15.11
CA SER A 36 29.09 -1.27 -14.27
C SER A 36 28.84 -0.85 -12.82
N SER A 37 29.72 -0.02 -12.23
CA SER A 37 29.54 0.46 -10.85
C SER A 37 28.43 1.51 -10.77
N ALA A 38 28.30 2.36 -11.78
CA ALA A 38 27.20 3.32 -11.86
C ALA A 38 25.85 2.60 -12.02
N MET A 39 25.77 1.60 -12.89
CA MET A 39 24.57 0.77 -13.06
C MET A 39 24.19 0.05 -11.77
N LEU A 40 25.15 -0.54 -11.06
CA LEU A 40 24.90 -1.24 -9.80
C LEU A 40 24.38 -0.26 -8.73
N ILE A 41 24.95 0.92 -8.61
CA ILE A 41 24.51 1.94 -7.66
C ILE A 41 23.09 2.40 -8.01
N THR A 42 22.80 2.66 -9.29
CA THR A 42 21.45 3.03 -9.73
C THR A 42 20.45 1.94 -9.42
N PHE A 43 20.78 0.68 -9.65
CA PHE A 43 19.92 -0.46 -9.33
C PHE A 43 19.65 -0.54 -7.82
N ILE A 44 20.69 -0.45 -6.98
CA ILE A 44 20.54 -0.46 -5.51
C ILE A 44 19.66 0.70 -5.04
N MET A 45 19.89 1.91 -5.54
CA MET A 45 19.09 3.08 -5.16
C MET A 45 17.63 2.97 -5.61
N SER A 46 17.40 2.48 -6.82
CA SER A 46 16.05 2.23 -7.33
C SER A 46 15.33 1.17 -6.49
N THR A 47 16.02 0.08 -6.12
CA THR A 47 15.45 -0.97 -5.26
C THR A 47 15.14 -0.43 -3.86
N LEU A 48 16.04 0.34 -3.25
CA LEU A 48 15.79 0.97 -1.95
C LEU A 48 14.62 1.94 -2.01
N THR A 49 14.53 2.74 -3.07
CA THR A 49 13.41 3.67 -3.28
C THR A 49 12.09 2.91 -3.40
N TYR A 50 12.07 1.81 -4.17
CA TYR A 50 10.91 0.94 -4.29
C TYR A 50 10.51 0.34 -2.93
N LEU A 51 11.46 -0.18 -2.16
CA LEU A 51 11.21 -0.73 -0.83
C LEU A 51 10.61 0.32 0.12
N VAL A 52 11.15 1.53 0.14
CA VAL A 52 10.67 2.59 1.04
C VAL A 52 9.32 3.15 0.61
N ILE A 53 9.10 3.38 -0.69
CA ILE A 53 7.89 4.06 -1.17
C ILE A 53 6.72 3.09 -1.33
N PHE A 54 6.97 1.85 -1.73
CA PHE A 54 5.91 0.88 -2.05
C PHE A 54 5.82 -0.28 -1.06
N PHE A 55 6.94 -0.97 -0.79
CA PHE A 55 6.91 -2.21 -0.01
C PHE A 55 6.60 -1.96 1.47
N ILE A 56 7.20 -0.95 2.10
CA ILE A 56 6.94 -0.64 3.51
C ILE A 56 5.49 -0.17 3.71
N PRO A 57 4.97 0.83 2.96
CA PRO A 57 3.58 1.21 3.06
C PRO A 57 2.61 0.10 2.71
N TYR A 58 2.91 -0.72 1.69
CA TYR A 58 2.10 -1.87 1.34
C TYR A 58 2.01 -2.89 2.48
N ASN A 59 3.14 -3.25 3.09
CA ASN A 59 3.14 -4.14 4.24
C ASN A 59 2.50 -3.54 5.49
N GLN A 60 2.57 -2.22 5.68
CA GLN A 60 1.89 -1.54 6.78
C GLN A 60 0.37 -1.50 6.58
N LEU A 61 -0.08 -1.26 5.35
CA LEU A 61 -1.51 -1.19 5.02
C LEU A 61 -2.18 -2.57 4.98
N PHE A 62 -1.47 -3.58 4.49
CA PHE A 62 -2.04 -4.92 4.27
C PHE A 62 -1.45 -5.99 5.19
N GLY A 63 -0.62 -5.61 6.16
CA GLY A 63 -0.07 -6.52 7.15
C GLY A 63 0.77 -7.66 6.58
N GLY A 64 1.37 -7.47 5.38
CA GLY A 64 2.25 -8.46 4.77
C GLY A 64 1.60 -9.82 4.56
N GLY A 65 0.37 -9.88 4.05
CA GLY A 65 -0.42 -11.11 3.91
C GLY A 65 -1.20 -11.50 5.17
N ARG A 66 -0.78 -11.09 6.36
CA ARG A 66 -1.48 -11.42 7.61
C ARG A 66 -2.91 -10.90 7.66
N PHE A 67 -3.15 -9.72 7.08
CA PHE A 67 -4.49 -9.13 7.01
C PHE A 67 -5.39 -9.96 6.07
N ALA A 68 -4.91 -10.25 4.86
CA ALA A 68 -5.63 -11.10 3.90
C ALA A 68 -5.83 -12.52 4.47
N ASP A 69 -4.78 -13.12 5.05
CA ASP A 69 -4.84 -14.46 5.67
C ASP A 69 -5.80 -14.52 6.86
N ARG A 70 -5.93 -13.43 7.63
CA ARG A 70 -6.86 -13.35 8.75
C ARG A 70 -8.30 -13.20 8.28
N ILE A 71 -8.53 -12.39 7.25
CA ILE A 71 -9.86 -12.29 6.62
C ILE A 71 -10.25 -13.64 6.04
N ASP A 72 -9.39 -14.25 5.25
CA ASP A 72 -9.64 -15.53 4.60
C ASP A 72 -9.99 -16.66 5.59
N ARG A 73 -9.40 -16.65 6.79
CA ARG A 73 -9.71 -17.63 7.84
C ARG A 73 -11.01 -17.40 8.58
N ASN A 74 -11.49 -16.18 8.63
CA ASN A 74 -12.62 -15.79 9.46
C ASN A 74 -13.86 -15.42 8.63
N MET A 75 -13.68 -15.20 7.35
CA MET A 75 -14.72 -14.78 6.42
C MET A 75 -15.12 -16.00 5.58
N GLU A 76 -16.42 -16.29 5.52
CA GLU A 76 -17.00 -17.28 4.62
C GLU A 76 -16.94 -16.80 3.17
N ASP A 77 -17.34 -17.66 2.23
CA ASP A 77 -17.36 -17.35 0.81
C ASP A 77 -18.19 -16.11 0.53
N PHE A 78 -17.67 -15.20 -0.25
CA PHE A 78 -18.36 -14.02 -0.73
C PHE A 78 -18.31 -13.96 -2.26
N SER A 79 -19.23 -13.21 -2.86
CA SER A 79 -19.20 -12.94 -4.28
C SER A 79 -19.46 -11.47 -4.57
N LEU A 80 -18.75 -10.94 -5.57
CA LEU A 80 -18.98 -9.63 -6.14
C LEU A 80 -19.46 -9.80 -7.57
N THR A 81 -20.65 -9.27 -7.87
CA THR A 81 -21.27 -9.37 -9.20
C THR A 81 -21.66 -7.98 -9.70
N GLY A 82 -22.15 -7.88 -10.93
CA GLY A 82 -22.71 -6.64 -11.46
C GLY A 82 -23.93 -6.12 -10.70
N ASP A 83 -24.59 -6.99 -9.91
CA ASP A 83 -25.77 -6.64 -9.11
C ASP A 83 -25.40 -6.25 -7.65
N GLY A 84 -24.16 -6.52 -7.21
CA GLY A 84 -23.68 -6.13 -5.88
C GLY A 84 -22.75 -7.12 -5.21
N PHE A 85 -22.53 -6.90 -3.91
CA PHE A 85 -21.73 -7.75 -3.04
C PHE A 85 -22.65 -8.68 -2.23
N TYR A 86 -22.34 -9.96 -2.22
CA TYR A 86 -23.11 -11.01 -1.52
C TYR A 86 -22.22 -11.70 -0.49
N TYR A 87 -22.73 -11.78 0.71
CA TYR A 87 -22.14 -12.50 1.83
C TYR A 87 -23.27 -13.15 2.64
N ASP A 88 -23.12 -14.40 3.04
CA ASP A 88 -24.12 -15.07 3.85
C ASP A 88 -23.93 -14.73 5.34
N GLY A 89 -24.88 -13.99 5.91
CA GLY A 89 -24.82 -13.53 7.29
C GLY A 89 -24.24 -12.14 7.49
N THR A 90 -23.65 -11.93 8.65
CA THR A 90 -22.96 -10.69 9.04
C THR A 90 -21.55 -11.02 9.49
N PHE A 91 -20.61 -10.15 9.16
CA PHE A 91 -19.21 -10.29 9.58
C PHE A 91 -18.76 -9.03 10.30
N ASP A 92 -18.28 -9.20 11.51
CA ASP A 92 -17.70 -8.15 12.34
C ASP A 92 -16.29 -8.59 12.76
N TRP A 93 -15.27 -7.81 12.40
CA TRP A 93 -13.89 -8.13 12.74
C TRP A 93 -13.09 -6.89 13.08
N SER A 94 -12.29 -6.96 14.15
CA SER A 94 -11.38 -5.90 14.57
C SER A 94 -9.94 -6.37 14.57
N ASP A 95 -9.04 -5.49 14.17
CA ASP A 95 -7.60 -5.66 14.29
C ASP A 95 -7.03 -4.55 15.18
N ASP A 96 -6.81 -4.87 16.44
CA ASP A 96 -6.33 -3.91 17.45
C ASP A 96 -4.88 -3.46 17.16
N GLU A 97 -4.06 -4.33 16.53
CA GLU A 97 -2.69 -3.96 16.14
C GLU A 97 -2.65 -2.86 15.08
N ASN A 98 -3.57 -2.92 14.12
CA ASN A 98 -3.66 -1.94 13.03
C ASN A 98 -4.75 -0.89 13.26
N MET A 99 -5.44 -0.94 14.40
CA MET A 99 -6.58 -0.08 14.70
C MET A 99 -7.59 -0.04 13.54
N SER A 100 -7.92 -1.22 13.01
CA SER A 100 -8.81 -1.38 11.85
C SER A 100 -10.03 -2.21 12.20
N TYR A 101 -11.16 -1.86 11.64
CA TYR A 101 -12.43 -2.56 11.83
C TYR A 101 -13.11 -2.81 10.49
N ILE A 102 -13.67 -4.01 10.31
CA ILE A 102 -14.44 -4.40 9.13
C ILE A 102 -15.80 -4.91 9.57
N LYS A 103 -16.83 -4.34 8.96
CA LYS A 103 -18.22 -4.79 9.13
C LYS A 103 -18.83 -5.09 7.77
N ILE A 104 -19.39 -6.29 7.62
CA ILE A 104 -20.14 -6.70 6.44
C ILE A 104 -21.57 -7.01 6.85
N ASP A 105 -22.53 -6.36 6.20
CA ASP A 105 -23.95 -6.55 6.42
C ASP A 105 -24.69 -6.36 5.08
N THR A 106 -24.80 -7.43 4.32
CA THR A 106 -25.46 -7.43 3.00
C THR A 106 -26.98 -7.47 3.07
N SER A 107 -27.58 -7.53 4.27
CA SER A 107 -29.00 -7.29 4.45
C SER A 107 -29.39 -5.84 4.17
N LYS A 108 -28.41 -4.94 4.22
CA LYS A 108 -28.54 -3.53 3.90
C LYS A 108 -28.01 -3.24 2.52
N THR A 109 -28.71 -2.39 1.77
CA THR A 109 -28.27 -1.96 0.44
C THR A 109 -27.29 -0.78 0.52
N LYS A 110 -27.41 0.05 1.55
CA LYS A 110 -26.59 1.24 1.74
C LYS A 110 -25.85 1.23 3.05
N VAL A 111 -24.69 1.87 3.04
CA VAL A 111 -23.86 2.08 4.22
C VAL A 111 -24.29 3.34 4.97
N ASP A 112 -24.10 3.35 6.29
CA ASP A 112 -24.36 4.52 7.14
C ASP A 112 -23.02 5.10 7.62
N GLU A 113 -22.74 6.34 7.23
CA GLU A 113 -21.54 7.07 7.65
C GLU A 113 -21.48 7.32 9.15
N ALA A 114 -22.65 7.50 9.82
CA ALA A 114 -22.68 7.71 11.25
C ALA A 114 -22.13 6.49 12.00
N VAL A 115 -22.51 5.28 11.57
CA VAL A 115 -21.99 4.03 12.13
C VAL A 115 -20.48 3.94 12.02
N ALA A 116 -19.90 4.35 10.89
CA ALA A 116 -18.45 4.33 10.71
C ALA A 116 -17.73 5.30 11.63
N ARG A 117 -18.31 6.49 11.84
CA ARG A 117 -17.76 7.51 12.74
C ARG A 117 -17.85 7.09 14.19
N ASP A 118 -18.98 6.50 14.59
CA ASP A 118 -19.19 6.01 15.95
C ASP A 118 -18.24 4.86 16.27
N LEU A 119 -18.08 3.89 15.36
CA LEU A 119 -17.09 2.81 15.49
C LEU A 119 -15.66 3.34 15.61
N ALA A 120 -15.31 4.36 14.82
CA ALA A 120 -13.99 4.98 14.90
C ALA A 120 -13.79 5.73 16.23
N ALA A 121 -14.82 6.44 16.72
CA ALA A 121 -14.74 7.22 17.95
C ALA A 121 -14.74 6.32 19.19
N ASP A 122 -15.69 5.39 19.28
CA ASP A 122 -15.90 4.56 20.47
C ASP A 122 -14.88 3.41 20.55
N GLY A 123 -14.55 2.81 19.39
CA GLY A 123 -13.58 1.71 19.29
C GLY A 123 -12.13 2.15 19.16
N GLY A 124 -11.88 3.45 18.94
CA GLY A 124 -10.52 3.96 18.71
C GLY A 124 -9.93 3.52 17.37
N TYR A 125 -10.75 3.06 16.43
CA TYR A 125 -10.28 2.58 15.14
C TYR A 125 -9.88 3.73 14.22
N ARG A 126 -8.70 3.61 13.63
CA ARG A 126 -8.20 4.58 12.66
C ARG A 126 -8.82 4.37 11.29
N THR A 127 -9.07 3.12 10.95
CA THR A 127 -9.64 2.72 9.66
C THR A 127 -10.86 1.84 9.90
N VAL A 128 -11.99 2.19 9.30
CA VAL A 128 -13.23 1.40 9.36
C VAL A 128 -13.71 1.12 7.95
N PHE A 129 -14.00 -0.14 7.67
CA PHE A 129 -14.62 -0.59 6.44
C PHE A 129 -16.03 -1.08 6.76
N ILE A 130 -17.03 -0.56 6.06
CA ILE A 130 -18.41 -1.06 6.13
C ILE A 130 -18.81 -1.48 4.71
N ILE A 131 -19.23 -2.71 4.57
CA ILE A 131 -19.62 -3.31 3.28
C ILE A 131 -21.11 -3.67 3.38
N SER A 132 -21.91 -3.10 2.49
CA SER A 132 -23.31 -3.47 2.26
C SER A 132 -23.47 -4.17 0.91
N ALA A 133 -24.69 -4.53 0.52
CA ALA A 133 -24.92 -5.14 -0.78
C ALA A 133 -24.49 -4.24 -1.95
N ASP A 134 -24.75 -2.95 -1.90
CA ASP A 134 -24.51 -2.05 -3.03
C ASP A 134 -23.30 -1.13 -2.85
N GLU A 135 -22.87 -0.88 -1.61
CA GLU A 135 -21.89 0.15 -1.30
C GLU A 135 -20.82 -0.36 -0.34
N ILE A 136 -19.60 0.14 -0.53
CA ILE A 136 -18.47 -0.02 0.37
C ILE A 136 -18.09 1.35 0.90
N LEU A 137 -18.11 1.51 2.21
CA LEU A 137 -17.64 2.71 2.90
C LEU A 137 -16.26 2.45 3.49
N THR A 138 -15.34 3.36 3.24
CA THR A 138 -14.05 3.42 3.91
C THR A 138 -13.95 4.72 4.70
N TYR A 139 -13.77 4.60 6.00
CA TYR A 139 -13.43 5.72 6.86
C TYR A 139 -11.96 5.62 7.27
N ASN A 140 -11.21 6.67 7.06
CA ASN A 140 -9.82 6.73 7.47
C ASN A 140 -9.48 8.11 8.03
N SER A 141 -9.13 8.17 9.32
CA SER A 141 -8.64 9.38 9.99
C SER A 141 -9.51 10.62 9.72
N GLY A 142 -10.83 10.47 9.82
CA GLY A 142 -11.79 11.57 9.66
C GLY A 142 -12.29 11.80 8.22
N ARG A 143 -11.81 11.01 7.25
CA ARG A 143 -12.26 11.08 5.85
C ARG A 143 -13.11 9.86 5.52
N THR A 144 -14.27 10.10 4.93
CA THR A 144 -15.17 9.06 4.44
C THR A 144 -15.13 9.00 2.92
N GLN A 145 -15.07 7.80 2.38
CA GLN A 145 -15.23 7.53 0.96
C GLN A 145 -16.24 6.41 0.79
N ILE A 146 -17.22 6.60 -0.10
CA ILE A 146 -18.19 5.58 -0.48
C ILE A 146 -17.97 5.22 -1.93
N ILE A 147 -17.91 3.93 -2.22
CA ILE A 147 -17.73 3.38 -3.56
C ILE A 147 -18.85 2.38 -3.79
N ARG A 148 -19.48 2.41 -4.95
CA ARG A 148 -20.52 1.42 -5.30
C ARG A 148 -19.86 0.11 -5.73
N CYS A 149 -20.40 -1.01 -5.26
CA CYS A 149 -19.93 -2.34 -5.63
C CYS A 149 -19.94 -2.56 -7.15
N LYS A 150 -20.96 -2.04 -7.82
CA LYS A 150 -21.05 -2.06 -9.28
C LYS A 150 -19.87 -1.39 -9.98
N ASP A 151 -19.43 -0.22 -9.51
CA ASP A 151 -18.30 0.49 -10.12
C ASP A 151 -17.00 -0.30 -9.98
N ILE A 152 -16.83 -1.01 -8.85
CA ILE A 152 -15.68 -1.91 -8.61
C ILE A 152 -15.76 -3.10 -9.58
N TYR A 153 -16.93 -3.74 -9.70
CA TYR A 153 -17.10 -4.87 -10.59
C TYR A 153 -16.82 -4.50 -12.04
N GLU A 154 -17.37 -3.38 -12.53
CA GLU A 154 -17.14 -2.88 -13.89
C GLU A 154 -15.64 -2.62 -14.12
N SER A 155 -14.95 -1.97 -13.18
CA SER A 155 -13.51 -1.71 -13.27
C SER A 155 -12.68 -3.00 -13.31
N LEU A 156 -13.04 -4.00 -12.51
CA LEU A 156 -12.38 -5.31 -12.52
C LEU A 156 -12.65 -6.06 -13.83
N ASN A 157 -13.87 -6.03 -14.32
CA ASN A 157 -14.25 -6.68 -15.57
C ASN A 157 -13.53 -6.05 -16.78
N GLU A 158 -13.44 -4.72 -16.85
CA GLU A 158 -12.66 -4.02 -17.87
C GLU A 158 -11.16 -4.35 -17.82
N THR A 159 -10.62 -4.56 -16.63
CA THR A 159 -9.18 -4.79 -16.45
C THR A 159 -8.79 -6.25 -16.69
N TYR A 160 -9.60 -7.19 -16.25
CA TYR A 160 -9.27 -8.62 -16.20
C TYR A 160 -10.15 -9.50 -17.08
N GLY A 161 -11.27 -9.01 -17.62
CA GLY A 161 -12.13 -9.72 -18.56
C GLY A 161 -12.87 -10.92 -17.96
N PHE A 162 -13.48 -10.73 -16.77
CA PHE A 162 -14.32 -11.77 -16.13
C PHE A 162 -15.64 -11.96 -16.85
#